data_7cef5c38d14377f9d610d3ba276af565
#
_entry.id   7cef5c38d14377f9d610d3ba276af565
#
_cell.length_a   1.000
_cell.length_b   1.000
_cell.length_c   1.000
_cell.angle_alpha   90.00
_cell.angle_beta   90.00
_cell.angle_gamma   90.00
#
_symmetry.space_group_name_H-M   'P 1'
#
loop_
_entity.id
_entity.type
_entity.pdbx_description
1 polymer ?
#
loop_
_entity_poly.entity_id
_entity_poly.type
_entity_poly.pdbx_seq_one_letter_code
_entity_poly.pdbx_strand_id
1 'polypeptide(L)'
;MGTYGYAAPEYMATGHLTEKSDVYSFGVVLLEMLCGRRVLDKNRPSGEHNLIEWAKPFLSSKRKIFHVMDTRIQGQYSLNGALKAASIAIKCLSPEPKSRPHMNDVVRALEQLKESEELVVAIESQQKMGRDLSADPKYRRRSANDIYNGKSSASYPRPSYAPAVRT
;
A
#
# COMPACT_ATOMS: atom_id res chain seq x y z
N MET A 1 12.45 -29.22 -16.53
CA MET A 1 11.01 -29.06 -16.75
C MET A 1 10.49 -28.07 -15.70
N GLY A 2 10.05 -26.89 -16.13
CA GLY A 2 9.62 -25.82 -15.18
C GLY A 2 8.19 -26.09 -14.69
N THR A 3 7.88 -25.57 -13.48
CA THR A 3 6.52 -25.65 -12.93
C THR A 3 5.58 -24.78 -13.77
N TYR A 4 4.47 -25.36 -14.19
CA TYR A 4 3.49 -24.67 -15.03
C TYR A 4 2.96 -23.39 -14.35
N GLY A 5 2.95 -22.28 -15.09
CA GLY A 5 2.57 -20.94 -14.59
C GLY A 5 3.74 -20.09 -14.12
N TYR A 6 4.91 -20.66 -13.81
CA TYR A 6 6.10 -19.91 -13.38
C TYR A 6 7.13 -19.76 -14.51
N ALA A 7 7.02 -20.56 -15.54
CA ALA A 7 7.96 -20.57 -16.67
C ALA A 7 7.81 -19.30 -17.51
N ALA A 8 8.94 -18.69 -17.85
CA ALA A 8 8.99 -17.52 -18.72
C ALA A 8 8.52 -17.85 -20.15
N PRO A 9 7.87 -16.90 -20.87
CA PRO A 9 7.35 -17.16 -22.23
C PRO A 9 8.40 -17.65 -23.21
N GLU A 10 9.61 -17.08 -23.21
CA GLU A 10 10.71 -17.48 -24.08
C GLU A 10 11.21 -18.88 -23.75
N TYR A 11 11.23 -19.27 -22.49
CA TYR A 11 11.60 -20.61 -22.07
C TYR A 11 10.58 -21.65 -22.55
N MET A 12 9.30 -21.31 -22.46
CA MET A 12 8.22 -22.18 -22.99
C MET A 12 8.32 -22.35 -24.51
N ALA A 13 8.74 -21.29 -25.23
CA ALA A 13 8.84 -21.32 -26.69
C ALA A 13 10.08 -22.02 -27.20
N THR A 14 11.23 -21.89 -26.51
CA THR A 14 12.54 -22.33 -27.00
C THR A 14 13.16 -23.48 -26.22
N GLY A 15 12.69 -23.72 -24.99
CA GLY A 15 13.34 -24.63 -24.03
C GLY A 15 14.65 -24.11 -23.46
N HIS A 16 15.06 -22.88 -23.79
CA HIS A 16 16.34 -22.30 -23.36
C HIS A 16 16.20 -21.46 -22.09
N LEU A 17 16.81 -21.92 -21.00
CA LEU A 17 16.78 -21.25 -19.71
C LEU A 17 17.89 -20.18 -19.66
N THR A 18 17.53 -19.00 -19.19
CA THR A 18 18.44 -17.86 -19.02
C THR A 18 18.25 -17.22 -17.63
N GLU A 19 19.20 -16.39 -17.19
CA GLU A 19 19.04 -15.58 -15.96
C GLU A 19 17.77 -14.74 -15.98
N LYS A 20 17.34 -14.26 -17.15
CA LYS A 20 16.11 -13.49 -17.31
C LYS A 20 14.85 -14.33 -17.16
N SER A 21 14.95 -15.63 -17.44
CA SER A 21 13.86 -16.57 -17.18
C SER A 21 13.66 -16.77 -15.67
N ASP A 22 14.75 -16.80 -14.88
CA ASP A 22 14.68 -16.88 -13.42
C ASP A 22 14.09 -15.60 -12.82
N VAL A 23 14.45 -14.42 -13.36
CA VAL A 23 13.86 -13.15 -12.96
C VAL A 23 12.35 -13.14 -13.19
N TYR A 24 11.86 -13.73 -14.29
CA TYR A 24 10.43 -13.85 -14.54
C TYR A 24 9.76 -14.74 -13.49
N SER A 25 10.32 -15.92 -13.23
CA SER A 25 9.81 -16.85 -12.20
C SER A 25 9.77 -16.22 -10.81
N PHE A 26 10.80 -15.44 -10.46
CA PHE A 26 10.81 -14.63 -9.24
C PHE A 26 9.66 -13.62 -9.21
N GLY A 27 9.42 -12.92 -10.34
CA GLY A 27 8.30 -11.99 -10.48
C GLY A 27 6.94 -12.65 -10.22
N VAL A 28 6.74 -13.90 -10.67
CA VAL A 28 5.54 -14.68 -10.38
C VAL A 28 5.39 -14.93 -8.88
N VAL A 29 6.45 -15.40 -8.22
CA VAL A 29 6.44 -15.66 -6.76
C VAL A 29 6.16 -14.37 -5.98
N LEU A 30 6.80 -13.27 -6.34
CA LEU A 30 6.56 -11.98 -5.70
C LEU A 30 5.09 -11.53 -5.84
N LEU A 31 4.49 -11.75 -7.02
CA LEU A 31 3.09 -11.45 -7.24
C LEU A 31 2.16 -12.34 -6.40
N GLU A 32 2.46 -13.64 -6.26
CA GLU A 32 1.72 -14.54 -5.39
C GLU A 32 1.77 -14.07 -3.92
N MET A 33 2.94 -13.66 -3.44
CA MET A 33 3.11 -13.13 -2.08
C MET A 33 2.28 -11.86 -1.84
N LEU A 34 2.25 -10.93 -2.81
CA LEU A 34 1.48 -9.70 -2.71
C LEU A 34 -0.03 -9.95 -2.71
N CYS A 35 -0.49 -10.90 -3.52
CA CYS A 35 -1.91 -11.19 -3.70
C CYS A 35 -2.44 -12.29 -2.78
N GLY A 36 -1.58 -13.07 -2.12
CA GLY A 36 -1.97 -14.23 -1.32
C GLY A 36 -2.66 -15.32 -2.12
N ARG A 37 -2.36 -15.41 -3.42
CA ARG A 37 -3.01 -16.32 -4.39
C ARG A 37 -1.97 -17.08 -5.21
N ARG A 38 -2.30 -18.28 -5.62
CA ARG A 38 -1.48 -19.04 -6.56
C ARG A 38 -1.59 -18.48 -7.96
N VAL A 39 -0.51 -18.59 -8.75
CA VAL A 39 -0.45 -18.11 -10.13
C VAL A 39 -1.53 -18.74 -11.01
N LEU A 40 -1.85 -20.00 -10.78
CA LEU A 40 -2.93 -20.72 -11.45
C LEU A 40 -3.88 -21.33 -10.42
N ASP A 41 -5.14 -20.96 -10.49
CA ASP A 41 -6.19 -21.48 -9.62
C ASP A 41 -7.49 -21.66 -10.41
N LYS A 42 -7.81 -22.92 -10.73
CA LYS A 42 -9.02 -23.29 -11.49
C LYS A 42 -10.33 -23.14 -10.68
N ASN A 43 -10.23 -23.00 -9.36
CA ASN A 43 -11.39 -22.81 -8.49
C ASN A 43 -11.90 -21.37 -8.47
N ARG A 44 -11.21 -20.44 -9.15
CA ARG A 44 -11.59 -19.06 -9.26
C ARG A 44 -12.58 -18.81 -10.42
N PRO A 45 -13.31 -17.70 -10.40
CA PRO A 45 -14.18 -17.32 -11.50
C PRO A 45 -13.43 -17.24 -12.84
N SER A 46 -14.17 -17.44 -13.93
CA SER A 46 -13.63 -17.25 -15.27
C SER A 46 -13.01 -15.86 -15.40
N GLY A 47 -11.80 -15.78 -15.96
CA GLY A 47 -11.01 -14.54 -16.05
C GLY A 47 -10.06 -14.28 -14.85
N GLU A 48 -10.17 -15.08 -13.77
CA GLU A 48 -9.26 -15.00 -12.61
C GLU A 48 -8.37 -16.24 -12.43
N HIS A 49 -8.43 -17.20 -13.35
CA HIS A 49 -7.67 -18.45 -13.26
C HIS A 49 -6.16 -18.22 -13.37
N ASN A 50 -5.74 -17.17 -14.08
CA ASN A 50 -4.35 -16.76 -14.22
C ASN A 50 -4.13 -15.46 -13.46
N LEU A 51 -3.35 -15.54 -12.37
CA LEU A 51 -3.08 -14.40 -11.49
C LEU A 51 -2.39 -13.24 -12.21
N ILE A 52 -1.44 -13.52 -13.12
CA ILE A 52 -0.66 -12.49 -13.82
C ILE A 52 -1.59 -11.66 -14.70
N GLU A 53 -2.43 -12.30 -15.48
CA GLU A 53 -3.38 -11.64 -16.39
C GLU A 53 -4.41 -10.82 -15.60
N TRP A 54 -4.96 -11.41 -14.54
CA TRP A 54 -5.96 -10.78 -13.70
C TRP A 54 -5.41 -9.58 -12.92
N ALA A 55 -4.23 -9.71 -12.31
CA ALA A 55 -3.68 -8.67 -11.44
C ALA A 55 -3.11 -7.46 -12.21
N LYS A 56 -2.53 -7.69 -13.39
CA LYS A 56 -1.81 -6.69 -14.19
C LYS A 56 -2.50 -5.33 -14.32
N PRO A 57 -3.81 -5.23 -14.63
CA PRO A 57 -4.50 -3.94 -14.77
C PRO A 57 -4.69 -3.17 -13.45
N PHE A 58 -4.50 -3.82 -12.30
CA PHE A 58 -4.67 -3.22 -10.98
C PHE A 58 -3.35 -2.75 -10.37
N LEU A 59 -2.24 -3.42 -10.68
CA LEU A 59 -0.94 -3.21 -10.05
C LEU A 59 -0.31 -1.83 -10.35
N SER A 60 -0.68 -1.21 -11.46
CA SER A 60 -0.14 0.10 -11.88
C SER A 60 -0.87 1.29 -11.24
N SER A 61 -1.98 1.07 -10.56
CA SER A 61 -2.85 2.13 -10.06
C SER A 61 -2.89 2.20 -8.54
N LYS A 62 -2.54 3.36 -7.98
CA LYS A 62 -2.63 3.61 -6.53
C LYS A 62 -4.01 3.32 -5.94
N ARG A 63 -5.08 3.53 -6.70
CA ARG A 63 -6.45 3.31 -6.24
C ARG A 63 -6.89 1.86 -6.37
N LYS A 64 -6.35 1.13 -7.35
CA LYS A 64 -6.80 -0.22 -7.70
C LYS A 64 -5.96 -1.33 -7.04
N ILE A 65 -4.73 -1.02 -6.60
CA ILE A 65 -3.82 -2.02 -6.05
C ILE A 65 -4.42 -2.78 -4.86
N PHE A 66 -5.23 -2.13 -4.03
CA PHE A 66 -5.88 -2.76 -2.89
C PHE A 66 -6.88 -3.87 -3.26
N HIS A 67 -7.36 -3.90 -4.52
CA HIS A 67 -8.26 -4.97 -4.97
C HIS A 67 -7.54 -6.31 -5.17
N VAL A 68 -6.23 -6.27 -5.34
CA VAL A 68 -5.42 -7.47 -5.59
C VAL A 68 -4.53 -7.86 -4.42
N MET A 69 -4.28 -6.93 -3.48
CA MET A 69 -3.46 -7.22 -2.30
C MET A 69 -4.14 -8.20 -1.36
N ASP A 70 -3.34 -9.06 -0.75
CA ASP A 70 -3.82 -10.00 0.26
C ASP A 70 -4.39 -9.25 1.47
N THR A 71 -5.65 -9.47 1.79
CA THR A 71 -6.33 -8.84 2.93
C THR A 71 -5.73 -9.24 4.27
N ARG A 72 -5.04 -10.40 4.36
CA ARG A 72 -4.40 -10.89 5.59
C ARG A 72 -3.19 -10.06 6.01
N ILE A 73 -2.54 -9.37 5.06
CA ILE A 73 -1.42 -8.47 5.32
C ILE A 73 -1.84 -7.00 5.37
N GLN A 74 -3.13 -6.72 5.31
CA GLN A 74 -3.66 -5.36 5.38
C GLN A 74 -3.25 -4.67 6.69
N GLY A 75 -2.74 -3.43 6.59
CA GLY A 75 -2.23 -2.69 7.74
C GLY A 75 -0.78 -3.04 8.15
N GLN A 76 -0.13 -4.02 7.51
CA GLN A 76 1.26 -4.39 7.77
C GLN A 76 2.25 -3.80 6.76
N TYR A 77 1.76 -3.00 5.81
CA TYR A 77 2.57 -2.36 4.77
C TYR A 77 2.10 -0.93 4.49
N SER A 78 3.02 -0.09 4.04
CA SER A 78 2.68 1.23 3.53
C SER A 78 2.15 1.16 2.08
N LEU A 79 1.28 2.09 1.69
CA LEU A 79 0.81 2.18 0.30
C LEU A 79 1.99 2.33 -0.68
N ASN A 80 2.99 3.13 -0.31
CA ASN A 80 4.17 3.33 -1.14
C ASN A 80 5.00 2.06 -1.26
N GLY A 81 5.14 1.29 -0.17
CA GLY A 81 5.79 -0.01 -0.15
C GLY A 81 5.10 -1.00 -1.08
N ALA A 82 3.77 -1.13 -0.96
CA ALA A 82 2.98 -2.00 -1.84
C ALA A 82 3.13 -1.65 -3.33
N LEU A 83 3.08 -0.35 -3.67
CA LEU A 83 3.25 0.12 -5.05
C LEU A 83 4.66 -0.14 -5.60
N LYS A 84 5.69 0.04 -4.79
CA LYS A 84 7.07 -0.27 -5.18
C LYS A 84 7.24 -1.78 -5.41
N ALA A 85 6.76 -2.62 -4.49
CA ALA A 85 6.82 -4.08 -4.64
C ALA A 85 6.05 -4.56 -5.88
N ALA A 86 4.84 -4.04 -6.11
CA ALA A 86 4.07 -4.31 -7.32
C ALA A 86 4.79 -3.87 -8.61
N SER A 87 5.45 -2.70 -8.59
CA SER A 87 6.25 -2.22 -9.72
C SER A 87 7.44 -3.16 -10.03
N ILE A 88 8.10 -3.69 -8.99
CA ILE A 88 9.17 -4.68 -9.16
C ILE A 88 8.60 -5.95 -9.81
N ALA A 89 7.49 -6.49 -9.30
CA ALA A 89 6.84 -7.66 -9.86
C ALA A 89 6.49 -7.47 -11.34
N ILE A 90 5.86 -6.35 -11.71
CA ILE A 90 5.49 -6.03 -13.10
C ILE A 90 6.72 -6.00 -14.02
N LYS A 91 7.82 -5.38 -13.58
CA LYS A 91 9.06 -5.32 -14.36
C LYS A 91 9.67 -6.71 -14.57
N CYS A 92 9.67 -7.55 -13.53
CA CYS A 92 10.15 -8.93 -13.65
C CYS A 92 9.27 -9.76 -14.59
N LEU A 93 7.96 -9.51 -14.63
CA LEU A 93 6.98 -10.19 -15.47
C LEU A 93 6.88 -9.62 -16.90
N SER A 94 7.83 -8.78 -17.33
CA SER A 94 7.85 -8.30 -18.72
C SER A 94 7.92 -9.48 -19.70
N PRO A 95 7.08 -9.52 -20.76
CA PRO A 95 7.15 -10.53 -21.80
C PRO A 95 8.53 -10.55 -22.49
N GLU A 96 9.11 -9.37 -22.71
CA GLU A 96 10.43 -9.20 -23.33
C GLU A 96 11.54 -9.42 -22.29
N PRO A 97 12.42 -10.45 -22.44
CA PRO A 97 13.49 -10.73 -21.47
C PRO A 97 14.45 -9.56 -21.23
N LYS A 98 14.77 -8.80 -22.28
CA LYS A 98 15.67 -7.65 -22.20
C LYS A 98 15.09 -6.50 -21.35
N SER A 99 13.78 -6.41 -21.24
CA SER A 99 13.09 -5.40 -20.45
C SER A 99 13.01 -5.73 -18.96
N ARG A 100 13.34 -6.98 -18.58
CA ARG A 100 13.39 -7.40 -17.18
C ARG A 100 14.65 -6.86 -16.51
N PRO A 101 14.60 -6.45 -15.24
CA PRO A 101 15.77 -6.02 -14.48
C PRO A 101 16.78 -7.16 -14.33
N HIS A 102 18.03 -6.84 -13.93
CA HIS A 102 18.94 -7.83 -13.38
C HIS A 102 18.55 -8.15 -11.93
N MET A 103 18.83 -9.36 -11.46
CA MET A 103 18.46 -9.77 -10.09
C MET A 103 19.12 -8.87 -9.03
N ASN A 104 20.33 -8.39 -9.25
CA ASN A 104 20.98 -7.43 -8.35
C ASN A 104 20.19 -6.12 -8.20
N ASP A 105 19.53 -5.65 -9.26
CA ASP A 105 18.69 -4.44 -9.19
C ASP A 105 17.38 -4.72 -8.44
N VAL A 106 16.86 -5.93 -8.59
CA VAL A 106 15.68 -6.41 -7.83
C VAL A 106 16.00 -6.45 -6.33
N VAL A 107 17.13 -7.07 -5.95
CA VAL A 107 17.59 -7.16 -4.55
C VAL A 107 17.72 -5.75 -3.96
N ARG A 108 18.46 -4.86 -4.62
CA ARG A 108 18.63 -3.47 -4.17
C ARG A 108 17.30 -2.74 -3.98
N ALA A 109 16.36 -2.93 -4.91
CA ALA A 109 15.04 -2.29 -4.83
C ALA A 109 14.22 -2.80 -3.64
N LEU A 110 14.32 -4.09 -3.31
CA LEU A 110 13.66 -4.69 -2.15
C LEU A 110 14.31 -4.27 -0.83
N GLU A 111 15.64 -4.18 -0.76
CA GLU A 111 16.38 -3.67 0.40
C GLU A 111 15.99 -2.23 0.72
N GLN A 112 15.98 -1.34 -0.29
CA GLN A 112 15.54 0.05 -0.12
C GLN A 112 14.08 0.17 0.35
N LEU A 113 13.24 -0.79 -0.01
CA LEU A 113 11.87 -0.84 0.45
C LEU A 113 11.81 -1.14 1.94
N LYS A 114 12.56 -2.12 2.42
CA LYS A 114 12.69 -2.48 3.83
C LYS A 114 13.21 -1.31 4.66
N GLU A 115 14.33 -0.70 4.27
CA GLU A 115 14.93 0.45 4.96
C GLU A 115 13.96 1.64 5.06
N SER A 116 13.19 1.93 4.00
CA SER A 116 12.20 3.01 4.02
C SER A 116 11.06 2.77 5.00
N GLU A 117 10.64 1.53 5.20
CA GLU A 117 9.60 1.18 6.17
C GLU A 117 10.11 1.21 7.61
N GLU A 118 11.31 0.72 7.87
CA GLU A 118 11.96 0.80 9.19
C GLU A 118 12.13 2.25 9.64
N LEU A 119 12.51 3.15 8.72
CA LEU A 119 12.65 4.58 9.00
C LEU A 119 11.30 5.23 9.37
N VAL A 120 10.22 4.89 8.66
CA VAL A 120 8.88 5.40 8.96
C VAL A 120 8.43 4.96 10.35
N VAL A 121 8.59 3.68 10.68
CA VAL A 121 8.25 3.13 12.01
C VAL A 121 9.06 3.82 13.12
N ALA A 122 10.35 4.09 12.90
CA ALA A 122 11.20 4.78 13.86
C ALA A 122 10.72 6.22 14.11
N ILE A 123 10.37 6.97 13.05
CA ILE A 123 9.86 8.35 13.15
C ILE A 123 8.51 8.38 13.90
N GLU A 124 7.59 7.48 13.57
CA GLU A 124 6.28 7.39 14.24
C GLU A 124 6.41 7.07 15.73
N SER A 125 7.34 6.18 16.08
CA SER A 125 7.64 5.83 17.47
C SER A 125 8.17 7.02 18.27
N GLN A 126 9.07 7.82 17.68
CA GLN A 126 9.60 9.04 18.31
C GLN A 126 8.51 10.12 18.49
N GLN A 127 7.62 10.28 17.51
CA GLN A 127 6.51 11.24 17.60
C GLN A 127 5.50 10.84 18.69
N LYS A 128 5.29 9.54 18.90
CA LYS A 128 4.42 9.02 19.95
C LYS A 128 5.00 9.29 21.34
N MET A 129 6.29 9.05 21.55
CA MET A 129 6.99 9.39 22.81
C MET A 129 6.97 10.92 23.09
N GLY A 130 7.15 11.76 22.07
CA GLY A 130 7.10 13.22 22.24
C GLY A 130 5.71 13.76 22.62
N ARG A 131 4.63 13.08 22.26
CA ARG A 131 3.26 13.45 22.66
C ARG A 131 2.93 13.08 24.09
N ASP A 132 3.42 11.94 24.58
CA ASP A 132 3.20 11.53 25.97
C ASP A 132 3.94 12.40 26.99
N LEU A 133 5.10 12.97 26.61
CA LEU A 133 5.84 13.92 27.47
C LEU A 133 5.18 15.30 27.55
N SER A 134 4.32 15.68 26.60
CA SER A 134 3.57 16.95 26.62
C SER A 134 2.26 16.87 27.40
N ALA A 135 1.87 15.67 27.84
CA ALA A 135 0.64 15.42 28.59
C ALA A 135 0.82 15.50 30.13
N ASP A 136 1.99 15.92 30.63
CA ASP A 136 2.22 16.09 32.06
C ASP A 136 1.49 17.36 32.57
N PRO A 137 0.50 17.25 33.47
CA PRO A 137 -0.34 18.38 33.93
C PRO A 137 0.42 19.48 34.67
N LYS A 138 1.70 19.26 35.03
CA LYS A 138 2.52 20.19 35.80
C LYS A 138 3.09 21.37 35.00
N TYR A 139 3.02 21.34 33.67
CA TYR A 139 3.52 22.42 32.80
C TYR A 139 2.42 23.21 32.07
N ARG A 140 1.25 23.37 32.66
CA ARG A 140 0.27 24.32 32.16
C ARG A 140 0.75 25.75 32.45
N ARG A 141 1.51 26.32 31.54
CA ARG A 141 1.81 27.77 31.54
C ARG A 141 0.48 28.52 31.53
N ARG A 142 0.22 29.25 32.59
CA ARG A 142 -0.88 30.22 32.68
C ARG A 142 -0.72 31.21 31.52
N SER A 143 -1.65 31.15 30.57
CA SER A 143 -1.77 32.15 29.54
C SER A 143 -2.21 33.49 30.19
N ALA A 144 -1.51 34.57 29.87
CA ALA A 144 -1.67 35.91 30.46
C ALA A 144 -2.90 36.66 29.90
N ASN A 145 -4.08 36.01 29.88
CA ASN A 145 -5.33 36.65 29.38
C ASN A 145 -6.46 36.70 30.41
N ASP A 146 -6.19 36.50 31.69
CA ASP A 146 -7.23 36.59 32.75
C ASP A 146 -7.23 37.98 33.49
N ILE A 147 -6.87 39.04 32.81
CA ILE A 147 -7.01 40.38 33.35
C ILE A 147 -7.85 41.20 32.36
N TYR A 148 -9.15 40.99 32.33
CA TYR A 148 -10.16 41.98 32.01
C TYR A 148 -11.55 41.36 32.22
N ASN A 149 -12.05 41.43 33.44
CA ASN A 149 -13.44 41.13 33.72
C ASN A 149 -14.12 42.38 34.28
N GLY A 150 -14.79 43.07 33.41
CA GLY A 150 -15.67 44.22 33.73
C GLY A 150 -17.06 43.95 33.16
N LYS A 151 -18.01 43.81 34.06
CA LYS A 151 -19.44 43.62 33.90
C LYS A 151 -20.10 44.36 32.73
N SER A 152 -20.99 43.71 31.98
CA SER A 152 -22.38 44.22 31.84
C SER A 152 -23.30 43.20 31.16
N SER A 153 -24.47 43.05 31.81
CA SER A 153 -25.64 42.32 31.39
C SER A 153 -26.35 43.03 30.24
N ALA A 154 -26.66 42.30 29.15
CA ALA A 154 -27.72 42.69 28.23
C ALA A 154 -28.34 41.42 27.60
N SER A 155 -29.54 41.17 27.97
CA SER A 155 -30.46 40.14 27.41
C SER A 155 -30.99 40.59 26.06
N TYR A 156 -30.89 39.71 25.05
CA TYR A 156 -31.64 39.89 23.79
C TYR A 156 -32.63 38.73 23.60
N PRO A 157 -33.90 39.04 23.20
CA PRO A 157 -34.92 38.03 23.02
C PRO A 157 -34.78 37.30 21.69
N ARG A 158 -35.13 36.00 21.69
CA ARG A 158 -35.18 35.14 20.49
C ARG A 158 -36.45 35.43 19.68
N PRO A 159 -36.41 35.48 18.36
CA PRO A 159 -37.62 35.46 17.55
C PRO A 159 -38.12 34.02 17.35
N SER A 160 -39.44 33.85 17.62
CA SER A 160 -40.20 32.64 17.36
C SER A 160 -40.59 32.56 15.90
N TYR A 161 -40.30 31.45 15.23
CA TYR A 161 -40.85 31.11 13.93
C TYR A 161 -41.90 30.02 14.08
N ALA A 162 -43.14 30.32 13.67
CA ALA A 162 -44.24 29.37 13.55
C ALA A 162 -44.23 28.73 12.13
N PRO A 163 -44.61 27.45 11.98
CA PRO A 163 -44.69 26.81 10.67
C PRO A 163 -46.01 27.14 9.98
N ALA A 164 -45.92 27.44 8.67
CA ALA A 164 -47.07 27.66 7.82
C ALA A 164 -47.67 26.32 7.37
N VAL A 165 -48.98 26.18 7.59
CA VAL A 165 -49.86 25.13 7.10
C VAL A 165 -50.20 25.45 5.64
N ARG A 166 -50.10 24.48 4.74
CA ARG A 166 -50.67 24.52 3.41
C ARG A 166 -51.92 23.66 3.35
N THR A 167 -52.96 24.28 2.97
CA THR A 167 -54.17 23.69 2.38
C THR A 167 -53.93 23.32 0.93
#